data_6f63bf0abafddc40fa0f455e3ef3f1af
#
_entry.id   6f63bf0abafddc40fa0f455e3ef3f1af
#
_cell.length_a   1.000
_cell.length_b   1.000
_cell.length_c   1.000
_cell.angle_alpha   90.00
_cell.angle_beta   90.00
_cell.angle_gamma   90.00
#
_symmetry.space_group_name_H-M   'P 1'
#
loop_
_entity.id
_entity.type
_entity.pdbx_description
1 polymer ?
#
loop_
_entity_poly.entity_id
_entity_poly.type
_entity_poly.pdbx_seq_one_letter_code
_entity_poly.pdbx_strand_id
1 'polypeptide(L)'
;NVNEELGATAVMGSQLAGEQPDAKYDGVVGIWFGKAPGLDRAGDAIRHGVYAGASQHGGALVIVGDDPAAKSSTVPSSSDLALMDLHLPLFYPGDVQDALDLGRHAIAMSRATGLWTSLKIVAAVADGSGTVDVSPDRLSIVIPDMHVDGAPLIHHPDSRLLPPHNLDIERDIHTVRFERARRYVAANDVNRITVPTPDARIGMASTGAKYHEVRESL
;
A
#
# COMPACT_ATOMS: atom_id res chain seq x y z
N ASN A 1 -4.42 -19.16 -5.49
CA ASN A 1 -5.24 -19.69 -4.41
C ASN A 1 -6.71 -19.41 -4.67
N VAL A 2 -7.59 -20.34 -4.39
CA VAL A 2 -9.05 -20.17 -4.53
C VAL A 2 -9.68 -19.63 -3.24
N ASN A 3 -8.89 -19.40 -2.19
CA ASN A 3 -9.32 -18.86 -0.91
C ASN A 3 -8.50 -17.60 -0.61
N GLU A 4 -9.17 -16.48 -0.45
CA GLU A 4 -8.56 -15.16 -0.26
C GLU A 4 -7.83 -15.04 1.07
N GLU A 5 -8.35 -15.63 2.15
CA GLU A 5 -7.73 -15.67 3.47
C GLU A 5 -6.41 -16.45 3.44
N LEU A 6 -6.42 -17.62 2.79
CA LEU A 6 -5.22 -18.43 2.63
C LEU A 6 -4.15 -17.70 1.80
N GLY A 7 -4.57 -16.92 0.80
CA GLY A 7 -3.68 -16.03 0.06
C GLY A 7 -3.02 -14.98 0.95
N ALA A 8 -3.80 -14.30 1.81
CA ALA A 8 -3.30 -13.30 2.74
C ALA A 8 -2.36 -13.92 3.80
N THR A 9 -2.71 -15.07 4.33
CA THR A 9 -1.87 -15.82 5.28
C THR A 9 -0.54 -16.26 4.64
N ALA A 10 -0.55 -16.65 3.36
CA ALA A 10 0.68 -16.97 2.63
C ALA A 10 1.59 -15.74 2.46
N VAL A 11 1.02 -14.56 2.19
CA VAL A 11 1.79 -13.30 2.16
C VAL A 11 2.38 -12.99 3.53
N MET A 12 1.61 -13.12 4.62
CA MET A 12 2.13 -12.96 5.98
C MET A 12 3.30 -13.91 6.24
N GLY A 13 3.15 -15.20 5.93
CA GLY A 13 4.21 -16.19 6.07
C GLY A 13 5.48 -15.84 5.27
N SER A 14 5.33 -15.24 4.08
CA SER A 14 6.47 -14.81 3.26
C SER A 14 7.28 -13.68 3.93
N GLN A 15 6.64 -12.82 4.72
CA GLN A 15 7.33 -11.76 5.46
C GLN A 15 8.14 -12.32 6.64
N LEU A 16 7.68 -13.40 7.24
CA LEU A 16 8.36 -14.07 8.36
C LEU A 16 9.48 -15.02 7.89
N ALA A 17 9.53 -15.36 6.62
CA ALA A 17 10.47 -16.34 6.08
C ALA A 17 11.93 -15.91 6.20
N GLY A 18 12.22 -14.59 6.08
CA GLY A 18 13.56 -14.04 6.24
C GLY A 18 14.11 -14.08 7.67
N GLU A 19 13.24 -14.23 8.66
CA GLU A 19 13.63 -14.33 10.08
C GLU A 19 13.99 -15.77 10.50
N GLN A 20 13.87 -16.75 9.60
CA GLN A 20 14.20 -18.13 9.91
C GLN A 20 15.71 -18.37 9.81
N PRO A 21 16.30 -19.21 10.69
CA PRO A 21 17.74 -19.48 10.69
C PRO A 21 18.30 -20.09 9.40
N ASP A 22 17.45 -20.73 8.62
CA ASP A 22 17.77 -21.38 7.35
C ASP A 22 17.26 -20.60 6.13
N ALA A 23 16.93 -19.32 6.31
CA ALA A 23 16.45 -18.47 5.22
C ALA A 23 17.46 -18.43 4.07
N LYS A 24 16.97 -18.64 2.85
CA LYS A 24 17.79 -18.61 1.62
C LYS A 24 17.85 -17.24 0.97
N TYR A 25 16.93 -16.35 1.35
CA TYR A 25 16.77 -15.01 0.79
C TYR A 25 16.64 -14.01 1.93
N ASP A 26 17.15 -12.81 1.73
CA ASP A 26 17.10 -11.72 2.72
C ASP A 26 15.66 -11.23 2.95
N GLY A 27 14.77 -11.43 1.99
CA GLY A 27 13.36 -11.11 2.09
C GLY A 27 12.57 -11.50 0.84
N VAL A 28 11.27 -11.49 0.97
CA VAL A 28 10.32 -11.86 -0.08
C VAL A 28 9.32 -10.74 -0.28
N VAL A 29 9.09 -10.32 -1.54
CA VAL A 29 7.96 -9.45 -1.87
C VAL A 29 6.71 -10.30 -1.96
N GLY A 30 5.78 -10.10 -1.02
CA GLY A 30 4.48 -10.76 -1.02
C GLY A 30 3.42 -9.85 -1.64
N ILE A 31 2.65 -10.35 -2.60
CA ILE A 31 1.54 -9.62 -3.21
C ILE A 31 0.25 -10.43 -3.05
N TRP A 32 -0.71 -9.87 -2.35
CA TRP A 32 -2.09 -10.34 -2.36
C TRP A 32 -2.89 -9.54 -3.37
N PHE A 33 -3.77 -10.18 -4.11
CA PHE A 33 -4.69 -9.47 -5.00
C PHE A 33 -6.08 -10.10 -4.97
N GLY A 34 -7.11 -9.25 -5.06
CA GLY A 34 -8.50 -9.67 -5.07
C GLY A 34 -9.44 -8.50 -5.37
N LYS A 35 -10.72 -8.80 -5.61
CA LYS A 35 -11.78 -7.79 -5.66
C LYS A 35 -12.20 -7.37 -4.24
N ALA A 36 -12.99 -6.29 -4.14
CA ALA A 36 -13.54 -5.84 -2.87
C ALA A 36 -14.20 -6.95 -2.04
N PRO A 37 -15.05 -7.83 -2.58
CA PRO A 37 -15.58 -8.97 -1.81
C PRO A 37 -14.52 -9.94 -1.30
N GLY A 38 -13.42 -10.09 -2.01
CA GLY A 38 -12.28 -10.88 -1.56
C GLY A 38 -11.53 -10.19 -0.41
N LEU A 39 -11.41 -8.85 -0.45
CA LEU A 39 -10.87 -8.07 0.65
C LEU A 39 -11.73 -8.21 1.91
N ASP A 40 -13.06 -8.08 1.79
CA ASP A 40 -13.99 -8.26 2.89
C ASP A 40 -13.82 -9.63 3.54
N ARG A 41 -13.70 -10.67 2.72
CA ARG A 41 -13.49 -12.05 3.20
C ARG A 41 -12.12 -12.25 3.85
N ALA A 42 -11.06 -11.68 3.30
CA ALA A 42 -9.69 -11.82 3.81
C ALA A 42 -9.35 -10.83 4.92
N GLY A 43 -10.27 -9.95 5.35
CA GLY A 43 -10.02 -8.84 6.25
C GLY A 43 -9.30 -9.24 7.53
N ASP A 44 -9.72 -10.32 8.19
CA ASP A 44 -9.06 -10.80 9.40
C ASP A 44 -7.61 -11.25 9.14
N ALA A 45 -7.39 -12.06 8.11
CA ALA A 45 -6.05 -12.54 7.75
C ALA A 45 -5.12 -11.38 7.34
N ILE A 46 -5.63 -10.39 6.61
CA ILE A 46 -4.86 -9.18 6.25
C ILE A 46 -4.54 -8.37 7.50
N ARG A 47 -5.49 -8.19 8.43
CA ARG A 47 -5.26 -7.49 9.70
C ARG A 47 -4.14 -8.14 10.51
N HIS A 48 -4.13 -9.46 10.62
CA HIS A 48 -3.05 -10.19 11.27
C HIS A 48 -1.71 -9.96 10.57
N GLY A 49 -1.68 -9.97 9.23
CA GLY A 49 -0.48 -9.65 8.45
C GLY A 49 0.02 -8.22 8.68
N VAL A 50 -0.87 -7.23 8.73
CA VAL A 50 -0.53 -5.82 9.01
C VAL A 50 0.09 -5.67 10.40
N TYR A 51 -0.50 -6.31 11.41
CA TYR A 51 0.05 -6.29 12.77
C TYR A 51 1.42 -7.01 12.84
N ALA A 52 1.55 -8.16 12.21
CA ALA A 52 2.83 -8.86 12.12
C ALA A 52 3.91 -8.03 11.40
N GLY A 53 3.49 -7.17 10.46
CA GLY A 53 4.38 -6.28 9.73
C GLY A 53 4.99 -6.87 8.48
N ALA A 54 5.82 -6.06 7.81
CA ALA A 54 6.54 -6.42 6.59
C ALA A 54 8.05 -6.48 6.85
N SER A 55 8.74 -7.38 6.14
CA SER A 55 10.19 -7.47 6.16
C SER A 55 10.84 -6.24 5.51
N GLN A 56 11.92 -5.74 6.09
CA GLN A 56 12.67 -4.60 5.54
C GLN A 56 13.34 -4.90 4.19
N HIS A 57 13.58 -6.17 3.86
CA HIS A 57 14.13 -6.63 2.58
C HIS A 57 13.07 -7.26 1.67
N GLY A 58 11.86 -7.48 2.19
CA GLY A 58 10.72 -8.05 1.47
C GLY A 58 9.73 -6.98 1.02
N GLY A 59 8.69 -6.83 1.80
CA GLY A 59 7.55 -5.94 1.57
C GLY A 59 6.27 -6.68 1.24
N ALA A 60 5.14 -6.12 1.66
CA ALA A 60 3.82 -6.70 1.45
C ALA A 60 2.87 -5.68 0.81
N LEU A 61 2.25 -6.09 -0.29
CA LEU A 61 1.33 -5.27 -1.08
C LEU A 61 -0.02 -5.96 -1.23
N VAL A 62 -1.09 -5.24 -0.96
CA VAL A 62 -2.48 -5.64 -1.17
C VAL A 62 -3.03 -4.90 -2.39
N ILE A 63 -3.28 -5.60 -3.49
CA ILE A 63 -3.89 -5.02 -4.68
C ILE A 63 -5.39 -5.32 -4.65
N VAL A 64 -6.21 -4.27 -4.63
CA VAL A 64 -7.67 -4.40 -4.58
C VAL A 64 -8.30 -3.88 -5.86
N GLY A 65 -9.07 -4.74 -6.51
CA GLY A 65 -9.89 -4.39 -7.67
C GLY A 65 -11.24 -3.86 -7.23
N ASP A 66 -11.52 -2.59 -7.49
CA ASP A 66 -12.82 -1.98 -7.25
C ASP A 66 -13.62 -1.83 -8.55
N ASP A 67 -14.90 -2.11 -8.45
CA ASP A 67 -15.85 -2.01 -9.56
C ASP A 67 -17.04 -1.11 -9.17
N PRO A 68 -16.82 0.22 -9.11
CA PRO A 68 -17.85 1.16 -8.63
C PRO A 68 -19.09 1.21 -9.52
N ALA A 69 -18.99 0.80 -10.78
CA ALA A 69 -20.11 0.72 -11.71
C ALA A 69 -20.76 -0.68 -11.77
N ALA A 70 -20.30 -1.62 -10.97
CA ALA A 70 -20.76 -3.02 -10.96
C ALA A 70 -20.74 -3.69 -12.35
N LYS A 71 -19.74 -3.34 -13.17
CA LYS A 71 -19.59 -3.87 -14.54
C LYS A 71 -19.40 -5.39 -14.56
N SER A 72 -18.63 -5.92 -13.61
CA SER A 72 -18.32 -7.34 -13.45
C SER A 72 -18.57 -7.87 -12.03
N SER A 73 -19.21 -7.07 -11.19
CA SER A 73 -19.54 -7.40 -9.80
C SER A 73 -21.06 -7.40 -9.59
N THR A 74 -21.56 -8.18 -8.63
CA THR A 74 -22.98 -8.25 -8.30
C THR A 74 -23.50 -6.92 -7.74
N VAL A 75 -22.66 -6.22 -6.97
CA VAL A 75 -22.99 -4.92 -6.37
C VAL A 75 -21.82 -3.95 -6.54
N PRO A 76 -22.08 -2.64 -6.60
CA PRO A 76 -21.04 -1.62 -6.56
C PRO A 76 -20.23 -1.74 -5.27
N SER A 77 -18.92 -1.48 -5.33
CA SER A 77 -18.05 -1.56 -4.16
C SER A 77 -17.00 -0.46 -4.17
N SER A 78 -16.55 -0.09 -2.97
CA SER A 78 -15.42 0.79 -2.72
C SER A 78 -14.66 0.26 -1.51
N SER A 79 -13.39 -0.02 -1.69
CA SER A 79 -12.51 -0.60 -0.67
C SER A 79 -11.86 0.43 0.25
N ASP A 80 -12.06 1.73 0.02
CA ASP A 80 -11.33 2.79 0.73
C ASP A 80 -11.46 2.69 2.25
N LEU A 81 -12.70 2.54 2.77
CA LEU A 81 -12.95 2.45 4.21
C LEU A 81 -12.42 1.15 4.81
N ALA A 82 -12.53 0.03 4.10
CA ALA A 82 -11.98 -1.25 4.55
C ALA A 82 -10.45 -1.20 4.63
N LEU A 83 -9.77 -0.62 3.64
CA LEU A 83 -8.32 -0.46 3.64
C LEU A 83 -7.85 0.48 4.77
N MET A 84 -8.61 1.54 5.06
CA MET A 84 -8.34 2.45 6.17
C MET A 84 -8.50 1.73 7.53
N ASP A 85 -9.56 0.97 7.72
CA ASP A 85 -9.80 0.17 8.92
C ASP A 85 -8.74 -0.91 9.14
N LEU A 86 -8.21 -1.48 8.06
CA LEU A 86 -7.10 -2.43 8.07
C LEU A 86 -5.72 -1.79 8.23
N HIS A 87 -5.62 -0.47 8.41
CA HIS A 87 -4.37 0.28 8.57
C HIS A 87 -3.40 0.17 7.38
N LEU A 88 -3.94 0.09 6.17
CA LEU A 88 -3.17 -0.02 4.93
C LEU A 88 -3.02 1.35 4.26
N PRO A 89 -1.82 1.95 4.18
CA PRO A 89 -1.59 3.10 3.30
C PRO A 89 -2.04 2.78 1.88
N LEU A 90 -2.88 3.67 1.31
CA LEU A 90 -3.52 3.44 0.03
C LEU A 90 -2.88 4.27 -1.07
N PHE A 91 -2.42 3.60 -2.12
CA PHE A 91 -2.04 4.18 -3.40
C PHE A 91 -3.17 3.99 -4.41
N TYR A 92 -3.55 5.05 -5.12
CA TYR A 92 -4.67 5.01 -6.05
C TYR A 92 -4.24 5.57 -7.42
N PRO A 93 -3.82 4.71 -8.36
CA PRO A 93 -3.40 5.11 -9.70
C PRO A 93 -4.57 5.61 -10.53
N GLY A 94 -4.27 6.60 -11.40
CA GLY A 94 -5.21 7.16 -12.36
C GLY A 94 -5.16 6.48 -13.73
N ASP A 95 -4.01 5.90 -14.08
CA ASP A 95 -3.75 5.24 -15.36
C ASP A 95 -2.76 4.08 -15.21
N VAL A 96 -2.35 3.49 -16.34
CA VAL A 96 -1.43 2.34 -16.35
C VAL A 96 0.01 2.70 -15.97
N GLN A 97 0.44 3.95 -16.23
CA GLN A 97 1.75 4.43 -15.81
C GLN A 97 1.78 4.63 -14.29
N ASP A 98 0.75 5.26 -13.74
CA ASP A 98 0.58 5.39 -12.30
C ASP A 98 0.54 4.03 -11.60
N ALA A 99 -0.11 3.02 -12.21
CA ALA A 99 -0.15 1.67 -11.64
C ALA A 99 1.25 1.06 -11.48
N LEU A 100 2.13 1.26 -12.47
CA LEU A 100 3.53 0.84 -12.40
C LEU A 100 4.30 1.63 -11.32
N ASP A 101 4.21 2.95 -11.35
CA ASP A 101 5.01 3.83 -10.50
C ASP A 101 4.57 3.75 -9.03
N LEU A 102 3.27 3.86 -8.78
CA LEU A 102 2.72 3.77 -7.42
C LEU A 102 2.86 2.35 -6.86
N GLY A 103 2.82 1.31 -7.70
CA GLY A 103 3.13 -0.06 -7.28
C GLY A 103 4.58 -0.20 -6.77
N ARG A 104 5.55 0.42 -7.45
CA ARG A 104 6.95 0.48 -6.99
C ARG A 104 7.08 1.26 -5.68
N HIS A 105 6.39 2.40 -5.56
CA HIS A 105 6.34 3.18 -4.31
C HIS A 105 5.71 2.39 -3.17
N ALA A 106 4.62 1.66 -3.42
CA ALA A 106 3.95 0.86 -2.41
C ALA A 106 4.88 -0.20 -1.80
N ILE A 107 5.61 -0.95 -2.63
CA ILE A 107 6.60 -1.93 -2.15
C ILE A 107 7.74 -1.24 -1.38
N ALA A 108 8.27 -0.13 -1.89
CA ALA A 108 9.35 0.61 -1.24
C ALA A 108 8.91 1.20 0.11
N MET A 109 7.69 1.75 0.20
CA MET A 109 7.12 2.22 1.45
C MET A 109 6.95 1.07 2.45
N SER A 110 6.44 -0.08 2.01
CA SER A 110 6.29 -1.25 2.87
C SER A 110 7.64 -1.64 3.52
N ARG A 111 8.70 -1.73 2.72
CA ARG A 111 10.08 -1.98 3.20
C ARG A 111 10.58 -0.94 4.18
N ALA A 112 10.35 0.34 3.87
CA ALA A 112 10.86 1.45 4.67
C ALA A 112 10.14 1.60 6.01
N THR A 113 8.87 1.20 6.11
CA THR A 113 8.01 1.49 7.25
C THR A 113 7.66 0.27 8.09
N GLY A 114 7.75 -0.94 7.53
CA GLY A 114 7.23 -2.16 8.14
C GLY A 114 5.72 -2.32 8.02
N LEU A 115 5.01 -1.39 7.35
CA LEU A 115 3.58 -1.53 7.06
C LEU A 115 3.37 -2.44 5.85
N TRP A 116 2.27 -3.16 5.82
CA TRP A 116 1.68 -3.56 4.56
C TRP A 116 1.11 -2.33 3.88
N THR A 117 1.14 -2.28 2.55
CA THR A 117 0.60 -1.18 1.75
C THR A 117 -0.49 -1.69 0.82
N SER A 118 -1.26 -0.79 0.25
CA SER A 118 -2.31 -1.17 -0.69
C SER A 118 -2.28 -0.35 -1.99
N LEU A 119 -2.74 -0.98 -3.06
CA LEU A 119 -2.90 -0.38 -4.38
C LEU A 119 -4.34 -0.67 -4.86
N LYS A 120 -5.15 0.38 -5.00
CA LYS A 120 -6.51 0.25 -5.49
C LYS A 120 -6.56 0.42 -7.00
N ILE A 121 -7.00 -0.61 -7.70
CA ILE A 121 -7.18 -0.57 -9.16
C ILE A 121 -8.68 -0.58 -9.47
N VAL A 122 -9.21 0.50 -10.02
CA VAL A 122 -10.59 0.54 -10.49
C VAL A 122 -10.74 -0.07 -11.88
N ALA A 123 -11.93 -0.57 -12.20
CA ALA A 123 -12.21 -1.22 -13.48
C ALA A 123 -11.76 -0.40 -14.70
N ALA A 124 -11.92 0.93 -14.67
CA ALA A 124 -11.48 1.82 -15.75
C ALA A 124 -9.97 1.79 -15.99
N VAL A 125 -9.16 1.63 -14.94
CA VAL A 125 -7.70 1.49 -15.04
C VAL A 125 -7.31 0.06 -15.41
N ALA A 126 -7.98 -0.94 -14.82
CA ALA A 126 -7.69 -2.36 -15.09
C ALA A 126 -7.98 -2.77 -16.54
N ASP A 127 -9.05 -2.23 -17.11
CA ASP A 127 -9.46 -2.45 -18.53
C ASP A 127 -8.74 -1.49 -19.49
N GLY A 128 -8.04 -0.48 -18.94
CA GLY A 128 -7.30 0.51 -19.71
C GLY A 128 -6.07 -0.06 -20.39
N SER A 129 -5.64 0.61 -21.44
CA SER A 129 -4.38 0.32 -22.12
C SER A 129 -3.66 1.62 -22.46
N GLY A 130 -2.34 1.58 -22.48
CA GLY A 130 -1.53 2.75 -22.80
C GLY A 130 -0.07 2.37 -22.95
N THR A 131 0.72 3.31 -23.44
CA THR A 131 2.18 3.18 -23.47
C THR A 131 2.73 3.59 -22.10
N VAL A 132 3.63 2.78 -21.55
CA VAL A 132 4.32 3.07 -20.29
C VAL A 132 5.82 3.19 -20.51
N ASP A 133 6.44 4.09 -19.79
CA ASP A 133 7.90 4.17 -19.69
C ASP A 133 8.36 3.24 -18.56
N VAL A 134 9.07 2.19 -18.95
CA VAL A 134 9.65 1.18 -18.04
C VAL A 134 11.12 1.41 -17.75
N SER A 135 11.69 2.56 -18.14
CA SER A 135 13.10 2.88 -17.94
C SER A 135 13.45 2.77 -16.46
N PRO A 136 14.53 2.07 -16.08
CA PRO A 136 14.94 1.90 -14.69
C PRO A 136 15.11 3.22 -13.93
N ASP A 137 15.62 4.23 -14.62
CA ASP A 137 15.99 5.53 -14.04
C ASP A 137 14.84 6.55 -14.03
N ARG A 138 13.67 6.19 -14.59
CA ARG A 138 12.52 7.10 -14.66
C ARG A 138 11.99 7.48 -13.27
N LEU A 139 11.97 6.54 -12.34
CA LEU A 139 11.46 6.72 -10.99
C LEU A 139 12.60 6.62 -9.97
N SER A 140 12.99 7.76 -9.40
CA SER A 140 13.95 7.80 -8.30
C SER A 140 13.19 7.76 -6.97
N ILE A 141 13.27 6.65 -6.26
CA ILE A 141 12.63 6.48 -4.96
C ILE A 141 13.60 6.94 -3.87
N VAL A 142 13.16 7.90 -3.07
CA VAL A 142 13.90 8.43 -1.91
C VAL A 142 13.39 7.74 -0.65
N ILE A 143 14.28 7.11 0.10
CA ILE A 143 14.00 6.64 1.45
C ILE A 143 14.44 7.75 2.41
N PRO A 144 13.52 8.46 3.06
CA PRO A 144 13.87 9.53 3.98
C PRO A 144 14.53 8.97 5.24
N ASP A 145 15.16 9.85 6.00
CA ASP A 145 15.70 9.48 7.31
C ASP A 145 14.57 8.97 8.22
N MET A 146 14.74 7.73 8.67
CA MET A 146 13.76 7.00 9.49
C MET A 146 14.23 6.85 10.95
N HIS A 147 15.11 7.74 11.44
CA HIS A 147 15.52 7.72 12.84
C HIS A 147 14.36 8.09 13.76
N VAL A 148 14.27 7.37 14.87
CA VAL A 148 13.39 7.68 16.01
C VAL A 148 14.28 7.79 17.25
N ASP A 149 14.16 8.89 17.97
CA ASP A 149 14.98 9.19 19.16
C ASP A 149 16.51 9.06 18.92
N GLY A 150 16.94 9.41 17.70
CA GLY A 150 18.35 9.39 17.32
C GLY A 150 18.91 8.02 16.94
N ALA A 151 18.10 6.96 16.95
CA ALA A 151 18.48 5.62 16.51
C ALA A 151 17.81 5.25 15.18
N PRO A 152 18.51 4.57 14.25
CA PRO A 152 17.89 4.04 13.07
C PRO A 152 16.81 3.02 13.48
N LEU A 153 15.61 3.21 13.01
CA LEU A 153 14.53 2.28 13.31
C LEU A 153 14.63 1.06 12.38
N ILE A 154 15.03 -0.05 12.95
CA ILE A 154 14.97 -1.36 12.32
C ILE A 154 13.66 -2.01 12.76
N HIS A 155 12.86 -2.45 11.81
CA HIS A 155 11.64 -3.20 12.08
C HIS A 155 11.81 -4.64 11.61
N HIS A 156 11.28 -5.56 12.40
CA HIS A 156 11.20 -6.98 12.07
C HIS A 156 9.74 -7.42 12.11
N PRO A 157 9.30 -8.27 11.19
CA PRO A 157 7.97 -8.85 11.32
C PRO A 157 7.89 -9.74 12.55
N ASP A 158 6.80 -9.63 13.30
CA ASP A 158 6.56 -10.37 14.53
C ASP A 158 5.16 -10.98 14.56
N SER A 159 5.09 -12.29 14.60
CA SER A 159 3.82 -13.04 14.65
C SER A 159 3.28 -13.29 16.06
N ARG A 160 3.93 -12.77 17.10
CA ARG A 160 3.47 -12.92 18.49
C ARG A 160 2.32 -11.96 18.81
N LEU A 161 1.16 -12.21 18.25
CA LEU A 161 -0.02 -11.33 18.31
C LEU A 161 -0.89 -11.60 19.56
N LEU A 162 -0.26 -11.71 20.73
CA LEU A 162 -0.95 -11.93 22.00
C LEU A 162 -0.75 -10.77 22.97
N PRO A 163 -1.75 -10.48 23.84
CA PRO A 163 -1.62 -9.44 24.86
C PRO A 163 -0.48 -9.73 25.86
N PRO A 164 0.24 -8.69 26.34
CA PRO A 164 0.06 -7.26 26.01
C PRO A 164 0.80 -6.82 24.75
N HIS A 165 1.60 -7.69 24.14
CA HIS A 165 2.50 -7.34 23.03
C HIS A 165 1.77 -6.80 21.78
N ASN A 166 0.59 -7.34 21.47
CA ASN A 166 -0.22 -6.84 20.37
C ASN A 166 -0.66 -5.37 20.53
N LEU A 167 -0.84 -4.88 21.77
CA LEU A 167 -1.14 -3.48 22.05
C LEU A 167 0.08 -2.57 21.84
N ASP A 168 1.28 -3.08 22.09
CA ASP A 168 2.52 -2.38 21.77
C ASP A 168 2.72 -2.26 20.25
N ILE A 169 2.39 -3.32 19.49
CA ILE A 169 2.40 -3.30 18.03
C ILE A 169 1.38 -2.28 17.49
N GLU A 170 0.17 -2.23 18.02
CA GLU A 170 -0.84 -1.27 17.62
C GLU A 170 -0.36 0.17 17.84
N ARG A 171 0.20 0.45 19.02
CA ARG A 171 0.81 1.75 19.30
C ARG A 171 1.91 2.10 18.32
N ASP A 172 2.81 1.15 17.99
CA ASP A 172 3.89 1.34 17.03
C ASP A 172 3.35 1.65 15.63
N ILE A 173 2.32 0.95 15.17
CA ILE A 173 1.65 1.24 13.90
C ILE A 173 1.18 2.69 13.86
N HIS A 174 0.47 3.14 14.88
CA HIS A 174 -0.14 4.48 14.90
C HIS A 174 0.86 5.61 15.12
N THR A 175 1.88 5.41 15.95
CA THR A 175 2.79 6.49 16.36
C THR A 175 4.08 6.55 15.55
N VAL A 176 4.57 5.39 15.08
CA VAL A 176 5.87 5.28 14.41
C VAL A 176 5.71 4.97 12.92
N ARG A 177 5.07 3.84 12.58
CA ARG A 177 5.03 3.39 11.19
C ARG A 177 4.23 4.32 10.29
N PHE A 178 3.11 4.86 10.73
CA PHE A 178 2.35 5.87 9.98
C PHE A 178 3.09 7.20 9.85
N GLU A 179 3.84 7.62 10.87
CA GLU A 179 4.67 8.83 10.74
C GLU A 179 5.75 8.64 9.67
N ARG A 180 6.37 7.48 9.61
CA ARG A 180 7.31 7.12 8.55
C ARG A 180 6.66 7.13 7.17
N ALA A 181 5.44 6.60 7.06
CA ALA A 181 4.69 6.63 5.80
C ALA A 181 4.42 8.07 5.36
N ARG A 182 4.07 8.99 6.27
CA ARG A 182 3.93 10.42 5.96
C ARG A 182 5.22 11.04 5.46
N ARG A 183 6.36 10.77 6.13
CA ARG A 183 7.68 11.24 5.68
C ARG A 183 8.04 10.68 4.31
N TYR A 184 7.74 9.42 4.07
CA TYR A 184 7.96 8.79 2.77
C TYR A 184 7.16 9.48 1.66
N VAL A 185 5.87 9.72 1.88
CA VAL A 185 4.98 10.42 0.92
C VAL A 185 5.52 11.82 0.61
N ALA A 186 5.95 12.57 1.63
CA ALA A 186 6.50 13.91 1.47
C ALA A 186 7.84 13.92 0.72
N ALA A 187 8.75 12.99 1.02
CA ALA A 187 10.07 12.91 0.38
C ALA A 187 10.00 12.50 -1.10
N ASN A 188 8.94 11.83 -1.51
CA ASN A 188 8.76 11.34 -2.88
C ASN A 188 7.69 12.10 -3.68
N ASP A 189 7.16 13.19 -3.13
CA ASP A 189 6.13 14.03 -3.76
C ASP A 189 4.96 13.20 -4.34
N VAL A 190 4.57 12.14 -3.61
CA VAL A 190 3.49 11.23 -4.05
C VAL A 190 2.16 11.99 -4.14
N ASN A 191 1.91 12.89 -3.18
CA ASN A 191 0.81 13.83 -3.20
C ASN A 191 1.34 15.22 -3.51
N ARG A 192 0.89 15.84 -4.60
CA ARG A 192 1.45 17.10 -5.09
C ARG A 192 0.38 18.07 -5.60
N ILE A 193 0.71 19.34 -5.60
CA ILE A 193 -0.08 20.37 -6.28
C ILE A 193 0.32 20.37 -7.75
N THR A 194 -0.59 19.92 -8.61
CA THR A 194 -0.33 19.78 -10.06
C THR A 194 -0.73 21.01 -10.87
N VAL A 195 -1.65 21.83 -10.35
CA VAL A 195 -2.10 23.09 -10.96
C VAL A 195 -1.99 24.21 -9.92
N PRO A 196 -0.78 24.76 -9.70
CA PRO A 196 -0.60 25.88 -8.78
C PRO A 196 -1.21 27.15 -9.40
N THR A 197 -2.07 27.84 -8.64
CA THR A 197 -2.68 29.10 -9.05
C THR A 197 -2.36 30.18 -8.01
N PRO A 198 -1.72 31.28 -8.39
CA PRO A 198 -1.51 32.40 -7.46
C PRO A 198 -2.84 32.90 -6.90
N ASP A 199 -2.86 33.22 -5.61
CA ASP A 199 -4.02 33.76 -4.90
C ASP A 199 -5.28 32.87 -4.95
N ALA A 200 -5.10 31.56 -5.12
CA ALA A 200 -6.20 30.59 -5.14
C ALA A 200 -7.03 30.67 -3.85
N ARG A 201 -8.35 30.81 -4.02
CA ARG A 201 -9.31 30.83 -2.89
C ARG A 201 -9.99 29.47 -2.69
N ILE A 202 -9.88 28.61 -3.68
CA ILE A 202 -10.47 27.26 -3.68
C ILE A 202 -9.40 26.27 -4.05
N GLY A 203 -9.27 25.21 -3.26
CA GLY A 203 -8.46 24.06 -3.57
C GLY A 203 -9.33 22.87 -3.96
N MET A 204 -8.94 22.14 -4.99
CA MET A 204 -9.57 20.87 -5.35
C MET A 204 -8.58 19.73 -5.14
N ALA A 205 -9.02 18.69 -4.42
CA ALA A 205 -8.26 17.45 -4.26
C ALA A 205 -8.94 16.33 -5.03
N SER A 206 -8.17 15.61 -5.83
CA SER A 206 -8.66 14.47 -6.60
C SER A 206 -7.59 13.38 -6.64
N THR A 207 -7.98 12.13 -6.79
CA THR A 207 -7.07 10.98 -6.83
C THR A 207 -7.56 9.92 -7.82
N GLY A 208 -6.64 9.06 -8.27
CA GLY A 208 -6.95 8.00 -9.20
C GLY A 208 -7.46 8.49 -10.55
N ALA A 209 -8.28 7.70 -11.22
CA ALA A 209 -8.82 8.04 -12.54
C ALA A 209 -9.59 9.37 -12.56
N LYS A 210 -10.20 9.76 -11.44
CA LYS A 210 -10.92 11.03 -11.33
C LYS A 210 -10.03 12.27 -11.39
N TYR A 211 -8.74 12.13 -11.09
CA TYR A 211 -7.80 13.23 -11.27
C TYR A 211 -7.73 13.68 -12.73
N HIS A 212 -7.64 12.75 -13.67
CA HIS A 212 -7.58 13.08 -15.10
C HIS A 212 -8.88 13.76 -15.58
N GLU A 213 -10.06 13.26 -15.16
CA GLU A 213 -11.35 13.86 -15.49
C GLU A 213 -11.48 15.31 -14.98
N VAL A 214 -11.07 15.55 -13.72
CA VAL A 214 -11.07 16.90 -13.13
C VAL A 214 -10.11 17.82 -13.88
N ARG A 215 -8.90 17.35 -14.18
CA ARG A 215 -7.90 18.13 -14.87
C ARG A 215 -8.31 18.55 -16.28
N GLU A 216 -8.96 17.64 -17.02
CA GLU A 216 -9.48 17.94 -18.37
C GLU A 216 -10.66 18.92 -18.35
N SER A 217 -11.30 19.11 -17.20
CA SER A 217 -12.45 20.00 -17.02
C SER A 217 -12.07 21.42 -16.58
N LEU A 218 -10.79 21.65 -16.23
CA LEU A 218 -10.22 22.92 -15.80
C LEU A 218 -9.57 23.67 -16.95
#